data_05d4c6550ce3559a4c4d4908ca567e4a
#
_entry.id   05d4c6550ce3559a4c4d4908ca567e4a
#
_cell.length_a   1.000
_cell.length_b   1.000
_cell.length_c   1.000
_cell.angle_alpha   90.00
_cell.angle_beta   90.00
_cell.angle_gamma   90.00
#
_symmetry.space_group_name_H-M   'P 1'
#
loop_
_entity.id
_entity.type
_entity.pdbx_description
1 polymer ?
#
loop_
_entity_poly.entity_id
_entity_poly.type
_entity_poly.pdbx_seq_one_letter_code
_entity_poly.pdbx_strand_id
1 'polypeptide(L)'
;METKKMCCGIDVSHTTLDICYQNNQGQFFHLKVCNNSNGYQKIMDHTGKDYHFVMEATGVYYIRLAFYLHSKGCELSVVNAMAIKRYIQMHLERNKTDKKDAQWICRYAIEQKPPYWEMPDNAYFESRQLYNTIREYTEQIKRINNQLHSLRLLPVPSKDTIRSLEKIITCMQKEIKQLEQKLQQLLEQWQPDQLKSVSSVKGIGKRAAAMLIVFTQGFKHTESHRQLISFAGLAPTQYSSGSSIQGKPRIYKRGGKNLRDVLYMCSMNAMKTNTACKTLYERLRANGKTGKQALVAVMNKLLKQVFAVVKNNSLYQPNYCSIKP
;
A
#
# COMPACT_ATOMS: atom_id res chain seq x y z
N MET A 1 -13.17 36.66 1.83
CA MET A 1 -13.88 35.61 2.61
C MET A 1 -13.78 34.32 1.82
N GLU A 2 -13.01 33.34 2.31
CA GLU A 2 -13.06 31.99 1.71
C GLU A 2 -14.47 31.45 1.87
N THR A 3 -15.17 31.20 0.77
CA THR A 3 -16.47 30.54 0.77
C THR A 3 -16.29 29.16 1.42
N LYS A 4 -16.92 28.95 2.57
CA LYS A 4 -16.87 27.69 3.32
C LYS A 4 -17.44 26.60 2.41
N LYS A 5 -16.57 25.76 1.85
CA LYS A 5 -16.95 24.72 0.92
C LYS A 5 -17.81 23.67 1.64
N MET A 6 -18.94 23.32 1.06
CA MET A 6 -19.81 22.26 1.59
C MET A 6 -19.12 20.90 1.42
N CYS A 7 -19.26 20.03 2.41
CA CYS A 7 -18.63 18.71 2.41
C CYS A 7 -19.68 17.60 2.41
N CYS A 8 -19.34 16.53 1.74
CA CYS A 8 -20.12 15.30 1.65
C CYS A 8 -19.24 14.10 2.05
N GLY A 9 -19.56 13.47 3.17
CA GLY A 9 -18.90 12.25 3.65
C GLY A 9 -19.62 11.00 3.19
N ILE A 10 -18.88 10.03 2.68
CA ILE A 10 -19.41 8.80 2.10
C ILE A 10 -18.75 7.60 2.75
N ASP A 11 -19.53 6.81 3.46
CA ASP A 11 -19.14 5.46 3.88
C ASP A 11 -19.48 4.47 2.77
N VAL A 12 -18.45 3.71 2.34
CA VAL A 12 -18.53 2.88 1.13
C VAL A 12 -18.55 1.41 1.49
N SER A 13 -19.61 0.70 1.12
CA SER A 13 -19.67 -0.75 1.16
C SER A 13 -19.75 -1.38 -0.23
N HIS A 14 -19.73 -2.70 -0.29
CA HIS A 14 -19.86 -3.44 -1.55
C HIS A 14 -21.15 -3.11 -2.31
N THR A 15 -22.29 -3.08 -1.61
CA THR A 15 -23.63 -2.95 -2.22
C THR A 15 -24.26 -1.60 -2.01
N THR A 16 -23.89 -0.87 -0.95
CA THR A 16 -24.52 0.37 -0.56
C THR A 16 -23.50 1.46 -0.25
N LEU A 17 -23.97 2.69 -0.36
CA LEU A 17 -23.28 3.90 0.07
C LEU A 17 -24.14 4.60 1.10
N ASP A 18 -23.58 4.91 2.24
CA ASP A 18 -24.19 5.78 3.25
C ASP A 18 -23.54 7.16 3.14
N ILE A 19 -24.36 8.19 2.88
CA ILE A 19 -23.93 9.53 2.57
C ILE A 19 -24.40 10.49 3.65
N CYS A 20 -23.52 11.36 4.10
CA CYS A 20 -23.86 12.48 4.95
C CYS A 20 -23.32 13.77 4.33
N TYR A 21 -24.21 14.75 4.13
CA TYR A 21 -23.81 16.06 3.60
C TYR A 21 -24.42 17.19 4.43
N GLN A 22 -23.77 18.34 4.42
CA GLN A 22 -24.17 19.51 5.18
C GLN A 22 -24.72 20.58 4.23
N ASN A 23 -25.87 21.18 4.57
CA ASN A 23 -26.38 22.33 3.80
C ASN A 23 -25.69 23.64 4.24
N ASN A 24 -26.03 24.73 3.57
CA ASN A 24 -25.50 26.08 3.85
C ASN A 24 -25.80 26.59 5.29
N GLN A 25 -26.82 26.02 5.94
CA GLN A 25 -27.23 26.34 7.31
C GLN A 25 -26.50 25.50 8.37
N GLY A 26 -25.62 24.57 7.93
CA GLY A 26 -24.88 23.68 8.83
C GLY A 26 -25.64 22.44 9.28
N GLN A 27 -26.84 22.16 8.73
CA GLN A 27 -27.63 20.99 9.04
C GLN A 27 -27.13 19.77 8.27
N PHE A 28 -27.08 18.62 8.93
CA PHE A 28 -26.65 17.36 8.32
C PHE A 28 -27.85 16.56 7.79
N PHE A 29 -27.73 16.11 6.56
CA PHE A 29 -28.67 15.23 5.89
C PHE A 29 -28.03 13.87 5.64
N HIS A 30 -28.83 12.83 5.65
CA HIS A 30 -28.38 11.46 5.39
C HIS A 30 -29.18 10.86 4.24
N LEU A 31 -28.46 10.18 3.34
CA LEU A 31 -29.02 9.47 2.21
C LEU A 31 -28.33 8.10 2.09
N LYS A 32 -29.10 7.04 1.86
CA LYS A 32 -28.58 5.71 1.56
C LYS A 32 -28.95 5.32 0.14
N VAL A 33 -27.96 4.91 -0.66
CA VAL A 33 -28.15 4.49 -2.06
C VAL A 33 -27.38 3.21 -2.37
N CYS A 34 -27.71 2.58 -3.49
CA CYS A 34 -26.91 1.46 -4.00
C CYS A 34 -25.57 1.93 -4.57
N ASN A 35 -24.52 1.11 -4.43
CA ASN A 35 -23.19 1.38 -5.00
C ASN A 35 -23.16 1.02 -6.50
N ASN A 36 -23.92 1.78 -7.31
CA ASN A 36 -24.04 1.64 -8.76
C ASN A 36 -24.32 3.01 -9.42
N SER A 37 -24.37 3.04 -10.75
CA SER A 37 -24.54 4.28 -11.51
C SER A 37 -25.81 5.05 -11.14
N ASN A 38 -26.92 4.37 -10.84
CA ASN A 38 -28.17 5.02 -10.43
C ASN A 38 -28.01 5.67 -9.03
N GLY A 39 -27.31 5.00 -8.12
CA GLY A 39 -27.01 5.55 -6.81
C GLY A 39 -26.08 6.77 -6.89
N TYR A 40 -25.08 6.73 -7.77
CA TYR A 40 -24.17 7.87 -7.99
C TYR A 40 -24.91 9.08 -8.55
N GLN A 41 -25.86 8.86 -9.48
CA GLN A 41 -26.71 9.95 -10.00
C GLN A 41 -27.56 10.56 -8.89
N LYS A 42 -28.19 9.75 -8.04
CA LYS A 42 -28.96 10.25 -6.90
C LYS A 42 -28.12 11.09 -5.92
N ILE A 43 -26.84 10.74 -5.69
CA ILE A 43 -25.93 11.58 -4.91
C ILE A 43 -25.83 12.96 -5.57
N MET A 44 -25.53 13.00 -6.86
CA MET A 44 -25.40 14.26 -7.61
C MET A 44 -26.68 15.11 -7.62
N ASP A 45 -27.83 14.48 -7.70
CA ASP A 45 -29.14 15.17 -7.67
C ASP A 45 -29.38 15.88 -6.33
N HIS A 46 -28.85 15.35 -5.22
CA HIS A 46 -29.01 15.92 -3.87
C HIS A 46 -27.92 16.93 -3.51
N THR A 47 -26.69 16.73 -3.99
CA THR A 47 -25.53 17.56 -3.58
C THR A 47 -25.09 18.53 -4.68
N GLY A 48 -25.27 18.17 -5.96
CA GLY A 48 -24.61 18.87 -7.06
C GLY A 48 -23.10 18.58 -7.10
N LYS A 49 -22.38 19.35 -7.93
CA LYS A 49 -20.93 19.17 -8.16
C LYS A 49 -20.04 20.01 -7.24
N ASP A 50 -20.60 20.98 -6.55
CA ASP A 50 -19.84 21.98 -5.78
C ASP A 50 -19.44 21.52 -4.37
N TYR A 51 -19.86 20.31 -3.99
CA TYR A 51 -19.43 19.68 -2.76
C TYR A 51 -18.04 19.10 -2.84
N HIS A 52 -17.31 19.15 -1.72
CA HIS A 52 -16.10 18.34 -1.54
C HIS A 52 -16.52 16.95 -1.03
N PHE A 53 -16.42 15.94 -1.89
CA PHE A 53 -16.74 14.56 -1.57
C PHE A 53 -15.56 13.89 -0.88
N VAL A 54 -15.78 13.32 0.29
CA VAL A 54 -14.74 12.59 1.04
C VAL A 54 -15.22 11.19 1.34
N MET A 55 -14.41 10.21 1.02
CA MET A 55 -14.69 8.79 1.23
C MET A 55 -13.52 8.05 1.83
N GLU A 56 -13.83 6.96 2.54
CA GLU A 56 -12.82 6.06 3.07
C GLU A 56 -12.32 5.08 2.00
N ALA A 57 -10.99 4.83 1.97
CA ALA A 57 -10.36 3.87 1.08
C ALA A 57 -10.67 2.42 1.52
N THR A 58 -11.91 1.96 1.38
CA THR A 58 -12.35 0.62 1.74
C THR A 58 -12.21 -0.34 0.57
N GLY A 59 -11.14 -1.13 0.55
CA GLY A 59 -10.87 -2.12 -0.49
C GLY A 59 -10.83 -1.52 -1.89
N VAL A 60 -11.65 -2.06 -2.81
CA VAL A 60 -11.80 -1.58 -4.20
C VAL A 60 -13.14 -0.91 -4.45
N TYR A 61 -14.04 -0.92 -3.46
CA TYR A 61 -15.45 -0.55 -3.66
C TYR A 61 -15.67 0.95 -3.91
N TYR A 62 -14.77 1.79 -3.42
CA TYR A 62 -14.83 3.25 -3.64
C TYR A 62 -14.40 3.67 -5.05
N ILE A 63 -13.63 2.84 -5.76
CA ILE A 63 -12.97 3.24 -7.00
C ILE A 63 -13.97 3.67 -8.06
N ARG A 64 -15.06 2.92 -8.27
CA ARG A 64 -16.08 3.25 -9.28
C ARG A 64 -16.74 4.60 -9.01
N LEU A 65 -17.09 4.87 -7.74
CA LEU A 65 -17.65 6.16 -7.34
C LEU A 65 -16.63 7.29 -7.52
N ALA A 66 -15.37 7.08 -7.11
CA ALA A 66 -14.32 8.07 -7.28
C ALA A 66 -14.12 8.45 -8.76
N PHE A 67 -14.09 7.47 -9.66
CA PHE A 67 -14.03 7.71 -11.12
C PHE A 67 -15.24 8.46 -11.62
N TYR A 68 -16.44 8.09 -11.19
CA TYR A 68 -17.67 8.75 -11.58
C TYR A 68 -17.67 10.22 -11.16
N LEU A 69 -17.39 10.53 -9.89
CA LEU A 69 -17.32 11.90 -9.39
C LEU A 69 -16.24 12.72 -10.07
N HIS A 70 -15.06 12.14 -10.28
CA HIS A 70 -13.97 12.79 -11.00
C HIS A 70 -14.38 13.11 -12.46
N SER A 71 -15.06 12.20 -13.15
CA SER A 71 -15.56 12.43 -14.53
C SER A 71 -16.60 13.54 -14.62
N LYS A 72 -17.30 13.85 -13.52
CA LYS A 72 -18.24 14.96 -13.41
C LYS A 72 -17.58 16.29 -13.00
N GLY A 73 -16.25 16.29 -12.82
CA GLY A 73 -15.49 17.47 -12.39
C GLY A 73 -15.65 17.81 -10.91
N CYS A 74 -16.09 16.86 -10.09
CA CYS A 74 -16.25 17.05 -8.66
C CYS A 74 -14.89 17.00 -7.94
N GLU A 75 -14.73 17.81 -6.92
CA GLU A 75 -13.60 17.68 -5.99
C GLU A 75 -13.85 16.54 -5.00
N LEU A 76 -12.91 15.63 -4.91
CA LEU A 76 -13.02 14.49 -4.00
C LEU A 76 -11.71 14.18 -3.30
N SER A 77 -11.81 13.57 -2.14
CA SER A 77 -10.67 13.02 -1.37
C SER A 77 -10.95 11.58 -0.98
N VAL A 78 -9.92 10.75 -1.11
CA VAL A 78 -9.96 9.35 -0.66
C VAL A 78 -9.01 9.23 0.53
N VAL A 79 -9.57 9.00 1.71
CA VAL A 79 -8.85 9.05 2.98
C VAL A 79 -8.54 7.64 3.48
N ASN A 80 -7.37 7.47 4.08
CA ASN A 80 -7.00 6.21 4.71
C ASN A 80 -7.95 5.87 5.86
N ALA A 81 -8.51 4.66 5.85
CA ALA A 81 -9.40 4.11 6.86
C ALA A 81 -8.88 4.28 8.30
N MET A 82 -7.56 4.18 8.49
CA MET A 82 -6.95 4.39 9.81
C MET A 82 -7.06 5.83 10.29
N ALA A 83 -7.00 6.82 9.39
CA ALA A 83 -7.14 8.23 9.75
C ALA A 83 -8.57 8.50 10.25
N ILE A 84 -9.58 8.05 9.51
CA ILE A 84 -11.00 8.15 9.92
C ILE A 84 -11.24 7.44 11.25
N LYS A 85 -10.76 6.21 11.39
CA LYS A 85 -10.89 5.45 12.63
C LYS A 85 -10.28 6.19 13.84
N ARG A 86 -9.10 6.80 13.70
CA ARG A 86 -8.46 7.56 14.78
C ARG A 86 -9.18 8.85 15.11
N TYR A 87 -9.70 9.51 14.09
CA TYR A 87 -10.51 10.70 14.25
C TYR A 87 -11.80 10.39 15.05
N ILE A 88 -12.52 9.33 14.70
CA ILE A 88 -13.71 8.86 15.45
C ILE A 88 -13.34 8.52 16.90
N GLN A 89 -12.22 7.80 17.11
CA GLN A 89 -11.75 7.44 18.45
C GLN A 89 -11.39 8.66 19.32
N MET A 90 -10.87 9.73 18.72
CA MET A 90 -10.57 10.98 19.43
C MET A 90 -11.84 11.63 20.00
N HIS A 91 -12.98 11.48 19.32
CA HIS A 91 -14.27 12.00 19.76
C HIS A 91 -15.04 11.06 20.70
N LEU A 92 -14.43 9.95 21.18
CA LEU A 92 -15.01 9.01 22.15
C LEU A 92 -16.35 8.41 21.72
N GLU A 93 -16.63 8.36 20.41
CA GLU A 93 -17.89 7.77 19.90
C GLU A 93 -17.93 6.26 20.21
N ARG A 94 -19.03 5.84 20.83
CA ARG A 94 -19.24 4.44 21.26
C ARG A 94 -20.09 3.63 20.29
N ASN A 95 -20.99 4.30 19.56
CA ASN A 95 -21.94 3.64 18.68
C ASN A 95 -21.40 3.63 17.25
N LYS A 96 -21.33 2.46 16.65
CA LYS A 96 -20.94 2.29 15.26
C LYS A 96 -22.16 1.92 14.41
N THR A 97 -22.49 2.76 13.43
CA THR A 97 -23.47 2.50 12.37
C THR A 97 -22.99 3.19 11.10
N ASP A 98 -23.30 2.65 9.93
CA ASP A 98 -22.88 3.20 8.63
C ASP A 98 -23.32 4.68 8.49
N LYS A 99 -24.52 5.02 8.96
CA LYS A 99 -25.00 6.41 9.02
C LYS A 99 -24.11 7.33 9.85
N LYS A 100 -23.65 6.88 11.02
CA LYS A 100 -22.71 7.64 11.87
C LYS A 100 -21.33 7.69 11.27
N ASP A 101 -20.86 6.61 10.66
CA ASP A 101 -19.57 6.57 10.00
C ASP A 101 -19.53 7.59 8.84
N ALA A 102 -20.58 7.68 8.00
CA ALA A 102 -20.72 8.72 6.98
C ALA A 102 -20.73 10.15 7.58
N GLN A 103 -21.39 10.35 8.71
CA GLN A 103 -21.41 11.65 9.41
C GLN A 103 -20.03 12.03 9.94
N TRP A 104 -19.28 11.07 10.47
CA TRP A 104 -17.91 11.30 10.94
C TRP A 104 -16.94 11.58 9.79
N ILE A 105 -17.12 10.93 8.63
CA ILE A 105 -16.36 11.24 7.43
C ILE A 105 -16.65 12.67 6.97
N CYS A 106 -17.92 13.11 7.00
CA CYS A 106 -18.29 14.48 6.65
C CYS A 106 -17.67 15.51 7.62
N ARG A 107 -17.72 15.28 8.93
CA ARG A 107 -17.06 16.13 9.93
C ARG A 107 -15.55 16.18 9.73
N TYR A 108 -14.92 15.03 9.48
CA TYR A 108 -13.50 14.94 9.14
C TYR A 108 -13.15 15.82 7.92
N ALA A 109 -13.98 15.78 6.88
CA ALA A 109 -13.81 16.59 5.69
C ALA A 109 -13.81 18.10 6.00
N ILE A 110 -14.75 18.55 6.84
CA ILE A 110 -14.90 19.96 7.24
C ILE A 110 -13.71 20.44 8.07
N GLU A 111 -13.27 19.63 9.03
CA GLU A 111 -12.25 20.02 10.00
C GLU A 111 -10.83 19.83 9.49
N GLN A 112 -10.56 18.70 8.80
CA GLN A 112 -9.21 18.30 8.42
C GLN A 112 -8.84 18.71 6.98
N LYS A 113 -9.84 19.07 6.14
CA LYS A 113 -9.64 19.50 4.74
C LYS A 113 -8.64 18.58 4.00
N PRO A 114 -8.93 17.27 3.87
CA PRO A 114 -7.97 16.33 3.31
C PRO A 114 -7.61 16.70 1.87
N PRO A 115 -6.39 16.38 1.40
CA PRO A 115 -5.94 16.69 0.05
C PRO A 115 -6.83 16.00 -0.98
N TYR A 116 -7.00 16.65 -2.13
CA TYR A 116 -7.78 16.10 -3.23
C TYR A 116 -7.16 14.82 -3.78
N TRP A 117 -8.03 13.91 -4.18
CA TRP A 117 -7.63 12.68 -4.82
C TRP A 117 -7.25 12.94 -6.28
N GLU A 118 -6.07 12.52 -6.62
CA GLU A 118 -5.62 12.53 -8.00
C GLU A 118 -5.93 11.17 -8.64
N MET A 119 -6.53 11.21 -9.82
CA MET A 119 -6.84 10.01 -10.58
C MET A 119 -5.53 9.31 -10.98
N PRO A 120 -5.29 8.08 -10.55
CA PRO A 120 -4.12 7.32 -10.97
C PRO A 120 -4.19 6.93 -12.44
N ASP A 121 -3.04 6.78 -13.08
CA ASP A 121 -2.93 6.31 -14.46
C ASP A 121 -3.51 4.91 -14.65
N ASN A 122 -4.04 4.61 -15.82
CA ASN A 122 -4.50 3.27 -16.18
C ASN A 122 -3.39 2.22 -16.00
N ALA A 123 -2.16 2.57 -16.37
CA ALA A 123 -0.99 1.71 -16.21
C ALA A 123 -0.74 1.33 -14.74
N TYR A 124 -1.00 2.24 -13.80
CA TYR A 124 -0.95 1.92 -12.37
C TYR A 124 -1.97 0.86 -11.97
N PHE A 125 -3.23 1.03 -12.38
CA PHE A 125 -4.29 0.06 -12.05
C PHE A 125 -4.00 -1.32 -12.63
N GLU A 126 -3.57 -1.38 -13.88
CA GLU A 126 -3.22 -2.64 -14.55
C GLU A 126 -2.00 -3.29 -13.88
N SER A 127 -0.93 -2.54 -13.65
CA SER A 127 0.26 -3.03 -12.95
C SER A 127 -0.07 -3.59 -11.57
N ARG A 128 -0.96 -2.92 -10.83
CA ARG A 128 -1.39 -3.37 -9.50
C ARG A 128 -2.19 -4.67 -9.56
N GLN A 129 -3.06 -4.82 -10.56
CA GLN A 129 -3.82 -6.06 -10.77
C GLN A 129 -2.89 -7.21 -11.14
N LEU A 130 -1.99 -7.02 -12.10
CA LEU A 130 -0.99 -8.01 -12.50
C LEU A 130 -0.14 -8.45 -11.29
N TYR A 131 0.41 -7.49 -10.54
CA TYR A 131 1.22 -7.80 -9.37
C TYR A 131 0.44 -8.58 -8.31
N ASN A 132 -0.79 -8.19 -8.00
CA ASN A 132 -1.61 -8.88 -7.01
C ASN A 132 -1.96 -10.31 -7.46
N THR A 133 -2.26 -10.52 -8.73
CA THR A 133 -2.53 -11.86 -9.29
C THR A 133 -1.29 -12.77 -9.20
N ILE A 134 -0.10 -12.26 -9.58
CA ILE A 134 1.18 -12.98 -9.44
C ILE A 134 1.40 -13.39 -7.98
N ARG A 135 1.15 -12.49 -7.05
CA ARG A 135 1.27 -12.78 -5.62
C ARG A 135 0.30 -13.85 -5.16
N GLU A 136 -0.98 -13.75 -5.52
CA GLU A 136 -1.99 -14.74 -5.15
C GLU A 136 -1.63 -16.13 -5.69
N TYR A 137 -1.20 -16.25 -6.94
CA TYR A 137 -0.75 -17.52 -7.49
C TYR A 137 0.48 -18.07 -6.75
N THR A 138 1.42 -17.20 -6.39
CA THR A 138 2.60 -17.59 -5.60
C THR A 138 2.21 -18.15 -4.22
N GLU A 139 1.25 -17.52 -3.53
CA GLU A 139 0.74 -18.01 -2.24
C GLU A 139 -0.08 -19.31 -2.37
N GLN A 140 -0.85 -19.44 -3.45
CA GLN A 140 -1.57 -20.69 -3.74
C GLN A 140 -0.60 -21.86 -3.98
N ILE A 141 0.44 -21.67 -4.79
CA ILE A 141 1.48 -22.68 -5.04
C ILE A 141 2.12 -23.10 -3.70
N LYS A 142 2.41 -22.17 -2.81
CA LYS A 142 2.96 -22.49 -1.48
C LYS A 142 2.01 -23.35 -0.66
N ARG A 143 0.71 -23.02 -0.67
CA ARG A 143 -0.31 -23.82 0.04
C ARG A 143 -0.41 -25.23 -0.53
N ILE A 144 -0.44 -25.36 -1.87
CA ILE A 144 -0.51 -26.67 -2.55
C ILE A 144 0.77 -27.48 -2.27
N ASN A 145 1.96 -26.87 -2.26
CA ASN A 145 3.20 -27.58 -1.91
C ASN A 145 3.19 -28.11 -0.47
N ASN A 146 2.64 -27.36 0.49
CA ASN A 146 2.48 -27.83 1.85
C ASN A 146 1.50 -29.01 1.92
N GLN A 147 0.41 -28.97 1.16
CA GLN A 147 -0.54 -30.07 1.03
C GLN A 147 0.11 -31.32 0.42
N LEU A 148 0.86 -31.15 -0.68
CA LEU A 148 1.62 -32.24 -1.30
C LEU A 148 2.63 -32.87 -0.35
N HIS A 149 3.33 -32.05 0.44
CA HIS A 149 4.24 -32.55 1.46
C HIS A 149 3.51 -33.43 2.47
N SER A 150 2.36 -32.99 2.99
CA SER A 150 1.56 -33.78 3.93
C SER A 150 1.02 -35.06 3.31
N LEU A 151 0.53 -35.02 2.05
CA LEU A 151 0.02 -36.21 1.34
C LEU A 151 1.11 -37.27 1.13
N ARG A 152 2.34 -36.84 0.80
CA ARG A 152 3.47 -37.75 0.57
C ARG A 152 3.96 -38.46 1.84
N LEU A 153 3.60 -37.95 3.02
CA LEU A 153 3.92 -38.60 4.31
C LEU A 153 2.88 -39.65 4.74
N LEU A 154 1.76 -39.75 4.02
CA LEU A 154 0.74 -40.76 4.31
C LEU A 154 1.28 -42.16 3.98
N PRO A 155 0.88 -43.22 4.71
CA PRO A 155 1.28 -44.62 4.41
C PRO A 155 0.83 -45.06 3.00
N VAL A 156 -0.32 -44.57 2.54
CA VAL A 156 -0.88 -44.91 1.20
C VAL A 156 -1.32 -43.60 0.53
N PRO A 157 -0.39 -42.87 -0.10
CA PRO A 157 -0.72 -41.59 -0.77
C PRO A 157 -1.43 -41.85 -2.10
N SER A 158 -2.51 -41.13 -2.39
CA SER A 158 -3.21 -41.20 -3.69
C SER A 158 -2.35 -40.57 -4.79
N LYS A 159 -1.92 -41.39 -5.74
CA LYS A 159 -1.12 -40.94 -6.91
C LYS A 159 -1.88 -39.95 -7.79
N ASP A 160 -3.19 -40.14 -7.95
CA ASP A 160 -4.03 -39.28 -8.80
C ASP A 160 -4.21 -37.91 -8.15
N THR A 161 -4.38 -37.85 -6.83
CA THR A 161 -4.43 -36.55 -6.09
C THR A 161 -3.11 -35.81 -6.22
N ILE A 162 -1.98 -36.48 -6.03
CA ILE A 162 -0.65 -35.88 -6.17
C ILE A 162 -0.46 -35.33 -7.59
N ARG A 163 -0.73 -36.14 -8.63
CA ARG A 163 -0.61 -35.72 -10.04
C ARG A 163 -1.49 -34.51 -10.37
N SER A 164 -2.73 -34.51 -9.86
CA SER A 164 -3.65 -33.39 -10.05
C SER A 164 -3.09 -32.08 -9.46
N LEU A 165 -2.60 -32.11 -8.23
CA LEU A 165 -2.03 -30.92 -7.56
C LEU A 165 -0.75 -30.43 -8.25
N GLU A 166 0.13 -31.35 -8.69
CA GLU A 166 1.34 -31.01 -9.44
C GLU A 166 1.01 -30.34 -10.80
N LYS A 167 -0.03 -30.80 -11.47
CA LYS A 167 -0.53 -30.20 -12.72
C LYS A 167 -1.01 -28.76 -12.50
N ILE A 168 -1.74 -28.51 -11.40
CA ILE A 168 -2.19 -27.16 -11.03
C ILE A 168 -0.99 -26.24 -10.76
N ILE A 169 0.01 -26.71 -10.00
CA ILE A 169 1.24 -25.93 -9.75
C ILE A 169 1.92 -25.55 -11.07
N THR A 170 2.09 -26.50 -11.98
CA THR A 170 2.72 -26.26 -13.28
C THR A 170 1.97 -25.21 -14.10
N CYS A 171 0.64 -25.30 -14.12
CA CYS A 171 -0.22 -24.31 -14.78
C CYS A 171 -0.03 -22.91 -14.17
N MET A 172 -0.12 -22.80 -12.85
CA MET A 172 0.07 -21.50 -12.15
C MET A 172 1.48 -20.91 -12.36
N GLN A 173 2.51 -21.76 -12.39
CA GLN A 173 3.88 -21.29 -12.66
C GLN A 173 4.03 -20.72 -14.08
N LYS A 174 3.37 -21.33 -15.07
CA LYS A 174 3.33 -20.82 -16.44
C LYS A 174 2.64 -19.45 -16.50
N GLU A 175 1.47 -19.34 -15.86
CA GLU A 175 0.73 -18.08 -15.81
C GLU A 175 1.53 -16.99 -15.10
N ILE A 176 2.17 -17.27 -13.96
CA ILE A 176 3.04 -16.32 -13.27
C ILE A 176 4.11 -15.77 -14.22
N LYS A 177 4.79 -16.63 -14.97
CA LYS A 177 5.83 -16.21 -15.90
C LYS A 177 5.30 -15.27 -16.98
N GLN A 178 4.12 -15.55 -17.53
CA GLN A 178 3.48 -14.68 -18.53
C GLN A 178 3.07 -13.32 -17.94
N LEU A 179 2.46 -13.34 -16.75
CA LEU A 179 2.04 -12.11 -16.07
C LEU A 179 3.24 -11.25 -15.65
N GLU A 180 4.36 -11.86 -15.25
CA GLU A 180 5.60 -11.15 -14.95
C GLU A 180 6.20 -10.47 -16.19
N GLN A 181 6.14 -11.12 -17.35
CA GLN A 181 6.58 -10.51 -18.61
C GLN A 181 5.70 -9.31 -18.98
N LYS A 182 4.36 -9.44 -18.88
CA LYS A 182 3.43 -8.34 -19.12
C LYS A 182 3.65 -7.17 -18.15
N LEU A 183 3.81 -7.47 -16.85
CA LEU A 183 4.10 -6.46 -15.85
C LEU A 183 5.40 -5.73 -16.14
N GLN A 184 6.46 -6.44 -16.53
CA GLN A 184 7.74 -5.85 -16.88
C GLN A 184 7.60 -4.90 -18.08
N GLN A 185 6.93 -5.33 -19.17
CA GLN A 185 6.68 -4.50 -20.35
C GLN A 185 5.88 -3.24 -20.00
N LEU A 186 4.84 -3.39 -19.18
CA LEU A 186 4.02 -2.26 -18.76
C LEU A 186 4.81 -1.25 -17.92
N LEU A 187 5.68 -1.72 -17.02
CA LEU A 187 6.54 -0.84 -16.22
C LEU A 187 7.62 -0.15 -17.06
N GLU A 188 8.16 -0.81 -18.08
CA GLU A 188 9.10 -0.22 -19.04
C GLU A 188 8.47 0.91 -19.85
N GLN A 189 7.16 0.84 -20.13
CA GLN A 189 6.41 1.90 -20.81
C GLN A 189 5.99 3.03 -19.84
N TRP A 190 5.55 2.68 -18.65
CA TRP A 190 4.98 3.62 -17.70
C TRP A 190 6.03 4.35 -16.85
N GLN A 191 7.04 3.64 -16.35
CA GLN A 191 8.05 4.18 -15.42
C GLN A 191 9.47 3.68 -15.75
N PRO A 192 9.98 3.93 -16.98
CA PRO A 192 11.25 3.36 -17.46
C PRO A 192 12.45 3.79 -16.61
N ASP A 193 12.53 5.06 -16.25
CA ASP A 193 13.66 5.60 -15.48
C ASP A 193 13.68 5.06 -14.06
N GLN A 194 12.51 5.01 -13.39
CA GLN A 194 12.40 4.44 -12.05
C GLN A 194 12.73 2.95 -12.06
N LEU A 195 12.27 2.21 -13.07
CA LEU A 195 12.56 0.79 -13.20
C LEU A 195 14.06 0.54 -13.33
N LYS A 196 14.73 1.32 -14.18
CA LYS A 196 16.18 1.26 -14.39
C LYS A 196 16.93 1.62 -13.10
N SER A 197 16.57 2.74 -12.48
CA SER A 197 17.21 3.23 -11.25
C SER A 197 17.04 2.24 -10.10
N VAL A 198 15.83 1.78 -9.82
CA VAL A 198 15.53 0.85 -8.71
C VAL A 198 16.20 -0.51 -8.94
N SER A 199 16.16 -1.03 -10.17
CA SER A 199 16.78 -2.31 -10.52
C SER A 199 18.31 -2.27 -10.46
N SER A 200 18.94 -1.10 -10.54
CA SER A 200 20.38 -0.94 -10.41
C SER A 200 20.90 -1.17 -8.99
N VAL A 201 20.03 -1.03 -7.96
CA VAL A 201 20.42 -1.20 -6.55
C VAL A 201 20.74 -2.67 -6.27
N LYS A 202 22.00 -2.96 -5.96
CA LYS A 202 22.45 -4.33 -5.66
C LYS A 202 21.66 -4.91 -4.47
N GLY A 203 21.02 -6.06 -4.70
CA GLY A 203 20.13 -6.72 -3.74
C GLY A 203 18.64 -6.55 -4.06
N ILE A 204 18.26 -5.62 -4.95
CA ILE A 204 16.88 -5.46 -5.42
C ILE A 204 16.72 -6.24 -6.74
N GLY A 205 15.94 -7.30 -6.73
CA GLY A 205 15.60 -8.07 -7.93
C GLY A 205 14.39 -7.48 -8.68
N LYS A 206 14.14 -7.95 -9.92
CA LYS A 206 13.05 -7.47 -10.80
C LYS A 206 11.68 -7.42 -10.10
N ARG A 207 11.29 -8.49 -9.40
CA ARG A 207 10.02 -8.54 -8.64
C ARG A 207 9.93 -7.47 -7.55
N ALA A 208 11.03 -7.23 -6.84
CA ALA A 208 11.08 -6.23 -5.78
C ALA A 208 11.05 -4.80 -6.36
N ALA A 209 11.72 -4.56 -7.48
CA ALA A 209 11.65 -3.29 -8.19
C ALA A 209 10.22 -3.01 -8.68
N ALA A 210 9.59 -3.97 -9.35
CA ALA A 210 8.20 -3.88 -9.78
C ALA A 210 7.26 -3.56 -8.62
N MET A 211 7.40 -4.29 -7.51
CA MET A 211 6.59 -4.05 -6.31
C MET A 211 6.76 -2.63 -5.76
N LEU A 212 7.99 -2.15 -5.61
CA LEU A 212 8.27 -0.81 -5.11
C LEU A 212 7.61 0.25 -6.00
N ILE A 213 7.77 0.15 -7.32
CA ILE A 213 7.20 1.10 -8.29
C ILE A 213 5.67 1.07 -8.23
N VAL A 214 5.06 -0.12 -8.26
CA VAL A 214 3.60 -0.27 -8.24
C VAL A 214 3.01 0.27 -6.93
N PHE A 215 3.55 -0.10 -5.77
CA PHE A 215 2.97 0.30 -4.49
C PHE A 215 3.19 1.77 -4.14
N THR A 216 4.24 2.40 -4.69
CA THR A 216 4.50 3.84 -4.49
C THR A 216 3.95 4.72 -5.62
N GLN A 217 3.25 4.13 -6.60
CA GLN A 217 2.80 4.84 -7.81
C GLN A 217 3.97 5.55 -8.54
N GLY A 218 5.07 4.84 -8.78
CA GLY A 218 6.27 5.44 -9.35
C GLY A 218 6.94 6.48 -8.43
N PHE A 219 6.78 6.34 -7.12
CA PHE A 219 7.29 7.27 -6.09
C PHE A 219 6.66 8.67 -6.13
N LYS A 220 5.51 8.84 -6.80
CA LYS A 220 4.84 10.14 -7.02
C LYS A 220 4.60 10.91 -5.71
N HIS A 221 4.15 10.23 -4.65
CA HIS A 221 3.82 10.83 -3.36
C HIS A 221 4.89 10.58 -2.28
N THR A 222 6.14 10.28 -2.70
CA THR A 222 7.22 9.96 -1.78
C THR A 222 8.23 11.11 -1.75
N GLU A 223 8.15 11.97 -0.75
CA GLU A 223 9.02 13.15 -0.62
C GLU A 223 10.33 12.84 0.09
N SER A 224 10.35 11.83 0.95
CA SER A 224 11.53 11.48 1.75
C SER A 224 11.71 9.97 1.94
N HIS A 225 12.94 9.56 2.15
CA HIS A 225 13.23 8.18 2.50
C HIS A 225 12.55 7.76 3.84
N ARG A 226 12.27 8.71 4.73
CA ARG A 226 11.57 8.45 6.00
C ARG A 226 10.12 8.05 5.76
N GLN A 227 9.44 8.73 4.82
CA GLN A 227 8.09 8.35 4.39
C GLN A 227 8.08 6.96 3.76
N LEU A 228 9.04 6.63 2.89
CA LEU A 228 9.15 5.32 2.27
C LEU A 228 9.37 4.20 3.31
N ILE A 229 10.22 4.43 4.30
CA ILE A 229 10.48 3.51 5.41
C ILE A 229 9.22 3.33 6.28
N SER A 230 8.50 4.42 6.55
CA SER A 230 7.23 4.39 7.29
C SER A 230 6.15 3.64 6.52
N PHE A 231 6.03 3.89 5.21
CA PHE A 231 5.12 3.19 4.30
C PHE A 231 5.38 1.67 4.30
N ALA A 232 6.65 1.26 4.31
CA ALA A 232 7.04 -0.14 4.43
C ALA A 232 6.79 -0.72 5.85
N GLY A 233 6.42 0.11 6.83
CA GLY A 233 6.23 -0.30 8.23
C GLY A 233 7.52 -0.71 8.93
N LEU A 234 8.65 -0.14 8.51
CA LEU A 234 9.99 -0.40 9.04
C LEU A 234 10.49 0.71 9.96
N ALA A 235 9.73 1.78 10.14
CA ALA A 235 10.07 2.84 11.07
C ALA A 235 10.16 2.30 12.50
N PRO A 236 11.20 2.65 13.25
CA PRO A 236 11.29 2.27 14.66
C PRO A 236 10.23 3.02 15.46
N THR A 237 9.59 2.31 16.40
CA THR A 237 8.73 2.91 17.41
C THR A 237 9.41 2.84 18.74
N GLN A 238 9.43 3.94 19.47
CA GLN A 238 9.79 3.99 20.86
C GLN A 238 8.53 4.24 21.68
N TYR A 239 8.41 3.53 22.78
CA TYR A 239 7.37 3.76 23.75
C TYR A 239 8.05 3.98 25.11
N SER A 240 8.01 5.22 25.57
CA SER A 240 8.50 5.59 26.90
C SER A 240 7.51 6.54 27.55
N SER A 241 7.26 6.36 28.81
CA SER A 241 6.42 7.26 29.60
C SER A 241 7.08 7.46 30.97
N GLY A 242 7.49 8.68 31.22
CA GLY A 242 8.26 9.04 32.43
C GLY A 242 9.53 8.21 32.58
N SER A 243 9.97 8.03 33.82
CA SER A 243 11.16 7.23 34.18
C SER A 243 10.85 5.72 34.32
N SER A 244 9.59 5.36 34.52
CA SER A 244 9.17 4.00 34.88
C SER A 244 8.85 3.09 33.69
N ILE A 245 8.47 3.65 32.53
CA ILE A 245 8.11 2.84 31.37
C ILE A 245 9.11 3.07 30.24
N GLN A 246 9.96 2.09 29.99
CA GLN A 246 10.87 2.05 28.84
C GLN A 246 10.60 0.80 28.00
N GLY A 247 9.76 0.96 26.96
CA GLY A 247 9.47 -0.12 26.03
C GLY A 247 10.67 -0.42 25.12
N LYS A 248 10.95 -1.71 24.86
CA LYS A 248 11.97 -2.10 23.86
C LYS A 248 11.59 -1.58 22.48
N PRO A 249 12.48 -0.87 21.76
CA PRO A 249 12.21 -0.39 20.41
C PRO A 249 11.81 -1.53 19.47
N ARG A 250 10.75 -1.32 18.70
CA ARG A 250 10.24 -2.29 17.70
C ARG A 250 9.95 -1.57 16.40
N ILE A 251 9.86 -2.31 15.29
CA ILE A 251 9.38 -1.73 14.03
C ILE A 251 7.87 -1.50 14.10
N TYR A 252 7.44 -0.39 13.51
CA TYR A 252 6.02 -0.04 13.37
C TYR A 252 5.37 -0.88 12.28
N LYS A 253 4.87 -2.05 12.62
CA LYS A 253 4.33 -3.04 11.66
C LYS A 253 3.06 -2.59 10.92
N ARG A 254 2.60 -1.35 11.09
CA ARG A 254 1.48 -0.76 10.34
C ARG A 254 1.96 -0.32 8.96
N GLY A 255 1.94 -1.21 8.00
CA GLY A 255 2.37 -1.01 6.62
C GLY A 255 2.32 -2.33 5.89
N GLY A 256 2.60 -2.32 4.60
CA GLY A 256 2.49 -3.50 3.76
C GLY A 256 3.32 -4.68 4.26
N LYS A 257 2.68 -5.70 4.83
CA LYS A 257 3.37 -6.94 5.23
C LYS A 257 4.15 -7.51 4.05
N ASN A 258 3.52 -7.55 2.88
CA ASN A 258 4.15 -8.09 1.66
C ASN A 258 5.42 -7.33 1.26
N LEU A 259 5.42 -6.01 1.41
CA LEU A 259 6.59 -5.19 1.13
C LEU A 259 7.75 -5.54 2.07
N ARG A 260 7.47 -5.75 3.36
CA ARG A 260 8.49 -6.19 4.32
C ARG A 260 9.03 -7.57 4.03
N ASP A 261 8.16 -8.52 3.65
CA ASP A 261 8.56 -9.89 3.35
C ASP A 261 9.51 -9.92 2.13
N VAL A 262 9.18 -9.20 1.06
CA VAL A 262 10.06 -9.08 -0.11
C VAL A 262 11.35 -8.33 0.22
N LEU A 263 11.29 -7.22 0.96
CA LEU A 263 12.48 -6.47 1.38
C LEU A 263 13.39 -7.29 2.30
N TYR A 264 12.82 -8.18 3.11
CA TYR A 264 13.60 -9.09 3.94
C TYR A 264 14.43 -10.05 3.08
N MET A 265 13.83 -10.64 2.04
CA MET A 265 14.56 -11.46 1.08
C MET A 265 15.62 -10.67 0.31
N CYS A 266 15.29 -9.43 -0.08
CA CYS A 266 16.26 -8.51 -0.70
C CYS A 266 17.43 -8.22 0.24
N SER A 267 17.17 -8.02 1.55
CA SER A 267 18.23 -7.75 2.54
C SER A 267 19.18 -8.93 2.73
N MET A 268 18.69 -10.16 2.66
CA MET A 268 19.52 -11.37 2.69
C MET A 268 20.46 -11.47 1.48
N ASN A 269 20.01 -11.02 0.31
CA ASN A 269 20.86 -10.95 -0.87
C ASN A 269 21.83 -9.75 -0.80
N ALA A 270 21.33 -8.59 -0.38
CA ALA A 270 22.13 -7.37 -0.30
C ALA A 270 23.29 -7.45 0.69
N MET A 271 23.14 -8.17 1.81
CA MET A 271 24.27 -8.38 2.74
C MET A 271 25.44 -9.16 2.10
N LYS A 272 25.21 -9.84 0.95
CA LYS A 272 26.25 -10.56 0.20
C LYS A 272 26.77 -9.74 -0.98
N THR A 273 25.92 -8.96 -1.64
CA THR A 273 26.22 -8.34 -2.95
C THR A 273 26.40 -6.83 -2.90
N ASN A 274 25.93 -6.16 -1.82
CA ASN A 274 25.97 -4.71 -1.66
C ASN A 274 26.92 -4.32 -0.53
N THR A 275 28.07 -3.76 -0.86
CA THR A 275 29.15 -3.44 0.10
C THR A 275 28.67 -2.63 1.29
N ALA A 276 27.88 -1.56 1.06
CA ALA A 276 27.38 -0.71 2.14
C ALA A 276 26.38 -1.44 3.06
N CYS A 277 25.62 -2.40 2.52
CA CYS A 277 24.71 -3.25 3.30
C CYS A 277 25.48 -4.32 4.07
N LYS A 278 26.50 -4.92 3.48
CA LYS A 278 27.39 -5.89 4.13
C LYS A 278 28.07 -5.27 5.33
N THR A 279 28.76 -4.15 5.17
CA THR A 279 29.45 -3.43 6.27
C THR A 279 28.49 -3.05 7.39
N LEU A 280 27.28 -2.59 7.05
CA LEU A 280 26.24 -2.28 8.06
C LEU A 280 25.84 -3.53 8.83
N TYR A 281 25.60 -4.65 8.15
CA TYR A 281 25.20 -5.91 8.78
C TYR A 281 26.29 -6.41 9.74
N GLU A 282 27.55 -6.49 9.26
CA GLU A 282 28.69 -6.96 10.05
C GLU A 282 28.93 -6.10 11.29
N ARG A 283 28.90 -4.77 11.15
CA ARG A 283 29.02 -3.84 12.27
C ARG A 283 27.93 -4.05 13.32
N LEU A 284 26.67 -4.26 12.91
CA LEU A 284 25.57 -4.48 13.85
C LEU A 284 25.68 -5.83 14.54
N ARG A 285 26.17 -6.86 13.83
CA ARG A 285 26.44 -8.17 14.43
C ARG A 285 27.57 -8.10 15.48
N ALA A 286 28.65 -7.37 15.16
CA ALA A 286 29.76 -7.12 16.10
C ALA A 286 29.27 -6.36 17.36
N ASN A 287 28.30 -5.45 17.21
CA ASN A 287 27.67 -4.73 18.32
C ASN A 287 26.56 -5.54 19.02
N GLY A 288 26.54 -6.87 18.92
CA GLY A 288 25.65 -7.76 19.65
C GLY A 288 24.19 -7.78 19.17
N LYS A 289 23.86 -7.15 18.02
CA LYS A 289 22.49 -7.23 17.49
C LYS A 289 22.22 -8.60 16.88
N THR A 290 20.98 -9.11 17.03
CA THR A 290 20.58 -10.36 16.40
C THR A 290 20.61 -10.26 14.88
N GLY A 291 20.80 -11.37 14.15
CA GLY A 291 20.78 -11.39 12.68
C GLY A 291 19.52 -10.77 12.09
N LYS A 292 18.36 -11.02 12.72
CA LYS A 292 17.08 -10.45 12.30
C LYS A 292 17.04 -8.92 12.47
N GLN A 293 17.57 -8.39 13.57
CA GLN A 293 17.65 -6.94 13.78
C GLN A 293 18.59 -6.28 12.77
N ALA A 294 19.74 -6.91 12.49
CA ALA A 294 20.69 -6.41 11.49
C ALA A 294 20.08 -6.42 10.09
N LEU A 295 19.34 -7.47 9.68
CA LEU A 295 18.64 -7.52 8.41
C LEU A 295 17.57 -6.44 8.29
N VAL A 296 16.81 -6.13 9.33
CA VAL A 296 15.85 -5.02 9.33
C VAL A 296 16.54 -3.68 9.10
N ALA A 297 17.72 -3.46 9.66
CA ALA A 297 18.50 -2.25 9.39
C ALA A 297 19.02 -2.22 7.93
N VAL A 298 19.38 -3.38 7.36
CA VAL A 298 19.72 -3.49 5.93
C VAL A 298 18.51 -3.17 5.04
N MET A 299 17.29 -3.63 5.38
CA MET A 299 16.08 -3.25 4.66
C MET A 299 15.92 -1.72 4.62
N ASN A 300 16.12 -1.04 5.75
CA ASN A 300 16.09 0.43 5.81
C ASN A 300 17.18 1.08 4.95
N LYS A 301 18.39 0.51 4.94
CA LYS A 301 19.48 1.00 4.09
C LYS A 301 19.15 0.83 2.60
N LEU A 302 18.57 -0.31 2.20
CA LEU A 302 18.11 -0.54 0.83
C LEU A 302 17.06 0.50 0.41
N LEU A 303 16.05 0.76 1.24
CA LEU A 303 15.04 1.77 0.92
C LEU A 303 15.62 3.19 0.80
N LYS A 304 16.64 3.53 1.61
CA LYS A 304 17.38 4.80 1.45
C LYS A 304 18.11 4.86 0.12
N GLN A 305 18.77 3.77 -0.29
CA GLN A 305 19.46 3.69 -1.59
C GLN A 305 18.48 3.79 -2.75
N VAL A 306 17.36 3.04 -2.70
CA VAL A 306 16.29 3.14 -3.70
C VAL A 306 15.75 4.56 -3.81
N PHE A 307 15.42 5.19 -2.68
CA PHE A 307 14.93 6.57 -2.70
C PHE A 307 15.95 7.53 -3.31
N ALA A 308 17.24 7.38 -2.97
CA ALA A 308 18.29 8.27 -3.49
C ALA A 308 18.45 8.14 -5.01
N VAL A 309 18.49 6.92 -5.56
CA VAL A 309 18.64 6.73 -7.02
C VAL A 309 17.40 7.22 -7.78
N VAL A 310 16.20 7.04 -7.24
CA VAL A 310 14.96 7.54 -7.86
C VAL A 310 14.91 9.06 -7.80
N LYS A 311 15.19 9.66 -6.64
CA LYS A 311 15.15 11.13 -6.46
C LYS A 311 16.15 11.86 -7.37
N ASN A 312 17.33 11.27 -7.59
CA ASN A 312 18.40 11.85 -8.40
C ASN A 312 18.36 11.38 -9.86
N ASN A 313 17.37 10.58 -10.24
CA ASN A 313 17.29 9.92 -11.55
C ASN A 313 18.63 9.32 -11.99
N SER A 314 19.26 8.55 -11.11
CA SER A 314 20.63 8.03 -11.29
C SER A 314 20.71 6.53 -11.07
N LEU A 315 21.78 5.91 -11.56
CA LEU A 315 22.08 4.52 -11.26
C LEU A 315 22.80 4.39 -9.92
N TYR A 316 22.65 3.24 -9.28
CA TYR A 316 23.33 2.93 -8.04
C TYR A 316 24.84 2.89 -8.21
N GLN A 317 25.56 3.64 -7.38
CA GLN A 317 27.02 3.66 -7.32
C GLN A 317 27.48 3.03 -5.99
N PRO A 318 28.27 1.93 -6.02
CA PRO A 318 28.68 1.22 -4.82
C PRO A 318 29.46 2.04 -3.79
N ASN A 319 30.26 2.98 -4.27
CA ASN A 319 31.18 3.79 -3.44
C ASN A 319 30.77 5.26 -3.34
N TYR A 320 29.48 5.53 -3.53
CA TYR A 320 28.97 6.90 -3.40
C TYR A 320 29.16 7.41 -1.96
N CYS A 321 30.08 8.34 -1.78
CA CYS A 321 30.20 9.16 -0.57
C CYS A 321 29.45 10.46 -0.81
N SER A 322 28.41 10.74 -0.02
CA SER A 322 27.79 12.08 -0.04
C SER A 322 28.85 13.06 0.47
N ILE A 323 29.36 13.90 -0.40
CA ILE A 323 30.05 15.10 0.01
C ILE A 323 28.95 15.94 0.70
N LYS A 324 28.99 16.01 2.03
CA LYS A 324 28.17 17.00 2.72
C LYS A 324 28.71 18.36 2.34
N PRO A 325 27.86 19.28 1.89
CA PRO A 325 28.25 20.67 1.76
C PRO A 325 28.62 21.26 3.13
#